data_cc6851b58dfd403d1265382a7e8749f4
#
_entry.id   cc6851b58dfd403d1265382a7e8749f4
#
_cell.length_a   1.000
_cell.length_b   1.000
_cell.length_c   1.000
_cell.angle_alpha   90.00
_cell.angle_beta   90.00
_cell.angle_gamma   90.00
#
_symmetry.space_group_name_H-M   'P 1'
#
loop_
_entity.id
_entity.type
_entity.pdbx_description
1 polymer ?
#
loop_
_entity_poly.entity_id
_entity_poly.type
_entity_poly.pdbx_seq_one_letter_code
_entity_poly.pdbx_strand_id
1 'polypeptide(L)'
;MGYNTGAIELGRMNLEKGKVDIAFDIFFDLAKNDLDEDALYMLSRMTFDGQLNPEQIELFYELQNSASSYGNGYALFNVGLMHERGLGKVKQDIKVAVQYYERAIKEEMHDAFCNLGNIYALGLGMEHGVPRDIFKGLELLAKGAEFGSRQSAFTIGSLYGKGEFIPQDKSKAFYFLALAAKMGHEQAKRVLIIFAHAHKGENFDAEMDAANVAFGKIENMRTLYKCI
;
A
#
# COMPACT_ATOMS: atom_id res chain seq x y z
N MET A 1 -1.59 21.91 18.65
CA MET A 1 -1.17 20.52 18.48
C MET A 1 -1.61 19.54 19.58
N GLY A 2 -2.10 19.91 20.73
CA GLY A 2 -2.42 18.97 21.83
C GLY A 2 -3.86 18.45 21.92
N TYR A 3 -4.82 19.09 21.27
CA TYR A 3 -6.24 18.72 21.40
C TYR A 3 -6.62 17.47 20.59
N ASN A 4 -6.07 17.30 19.40
CA ASN A 4 -6.41 16.18 18.52
C ASN A 4 -5.85 14.84 19.01
N THR A 5 -4.66 14.85 19.64
CA THR A 5 -4.02 13.60 20.14
C THR A 5 -4.91 12.89 21.17
N GLY A 6 -5.55 13.62 22.07
CA GLY A 6 -6.47 13.04 23.05
C GLY A 6 -7.75 12.45 22.42
N ALA A 7 -8.26 13.13 21.40
CA ALA A 7 -9.45 12.65 20.67
C ALA A 7 -9.13 11.42 19.80
N ILE A 8 -7.97 11.39 19.15
CA ILE A 8 -7.49 10.21 18.40
C ILE A 8 -7.38 9.00 19.34
N GLU A 9 -6.77 9.18 20.51
CA GLU A 9 -6.63 8.09 21.49
C GLU A 9 -7.99 7.61 21.99
N LEU A 10 -8.93 8.53 22.27
CA LEU A 10 -10.29 8.18 22.65
C LEU A 10 -10.98 7.38 21.55
N GLY A 11 -10.81 7.75 20.29
CA GLY A 11 -11.32 7.00 19.14
C GLY A 11 -10.76 5.57 19.09
N ARG A 12 -9.43 5.42 19.25
CA ARG A 12 -8.76 4.11 19.30
C ARG A 12 -9.28 3.24 20.45
N MET A 13 -9.40 3.79 21.63
CA MET A 13 -9.95 3.07 22.80
C MET A 13 -11.38 2.60 22.57
N ASN A 14 -12.22 3.39 21.91
CA ASN A 14 -13.58 2.98 21.58
C ASN A 14 -13.59 1.86 20.53
N LEU A 15 -12.70 1.92 19.53
CA LEU A 15 -12.55 0.87 18.52
C LEU A 15 -12.12 -0.46 19.15
N GLU A 16 -11.15 -0.45 20.07
CA GLU A 16 -10.71 -1.63 20.82
C GLU A 16 -11.83 -2.25 21.68
N LYS A 17 -12.76 -1.43 22.17
CA LYS A 17 -13.96 -1.89 22.90
C LYS A 17 -15.11 -2.31 21.98
N GLY A 18 -14.90 -2.34 20.66
CA GLY A 18 -15.92 -2.70 19.67
C GLY A 18 -17.00 -1.63 19.47
N LYS A 19 -16.80 -0.41 19.98
CA LYS A 19 -17.73 0.72 19.82
C LYS A 19 -17.43 1.46 18.51
N VAL A 20 -17.68 0.80 17.38
CA VAL A 20 -17.29 1.25 16.05
C VAL A 20 -17.93 2.59 15.69
N ASP A 21 -19.23 2.78 15.95
CA ASP A 21 -19.93 4.02 15.60
C ASP A 21 -19.36 5.23 16.34
N ILE A 22 -19.07 5.08 17.64
CA ILE A 22 -18.47 6.17 18.43
C ILE A 22 -17.05 6.49 17.93
N ALA A 23 -16.28 5.47 17.59
CA ALA A 23 -14.94 5.68 17.03
C ALA A 23 -15.02 6.37 15.68
N PHE A 24 -15.97 5.97 14.82
CA PHE A 24 -16.21 6.61 13.53
C PHE A 24 -16.54 8.09 13.69
N ASP A 25 -17.49 8.45 14.55
CA ASP A 25 -17.91 9.84 14.76
C ASP A 25 -16.73 10.71 15.20
N ILE A 26 -15.91 10.23 16.16
CA ILE A 26 -14.73 10.94 16.63
C ILE A 26 -13.74 11.19 15.48
N PHE A 27 -13.38 10.15 14.73
CA PHE A 27 -12.42 10.30 13.64
C PHE A 27 -12.99 11.12 12.48
N PHE A 28 -14.28 10.98 12.19
CA PHE A 28 -14.93 11.71 11.12
C PHE A 28 -14.98 13.21 11.40
N ASP A 29 -15.31 13.61 12.63
CA ASP A 29 -15.32 15.01 13.03
C ASP A 29 -13.92 15.65 12.96
N LEU A 30 -12.89 14.94 13.42
CA LEU A 30 -11.50 15.40 13.32
C LEU A 30 -11.03 15.53 11.87
N ALA A 31 -11.33 14.53 11.05
CA ALA A 31 -10.95 14.53 9.64
C ALA A 31 -11.68 15.61 8.84
N LYS A 32 -12.97 15.85 9.14
CA LYS A 32 -13.80 16.84 8.45
C LYS A 32 -13.44 18.28 8.80
N ASN A 33 -13.14 18.55 10.08
CA ASN A 33 -12.92 19.92 10.55
C ASN A 33 -11.46 20.36 10.40
N ASP A 34 -10.50 19.46 10.66
CA ASP A 34 -9.09 19.76 10.76
C ASP A 34 -8.23 19.10 9.67
N LEU A 35 -8.83 18.26 8.79
CA LEU A 35 -8.11 17.37 7.86
C LEU A 35 -7.01 16.56 8.56
N ASP A 36 -7.29 16.15 9.80
CA ASP A 36 -6.35 15.42 10.65
C ASP A 36 -5.93 14.09 9.97
N GLU A 37 -4.63 13.94 9.72
CA GLU A 37 -4.09 12.82 8.96
C GLU A 37 -4.23 11.49 9.71
N ASP A 38 -4.08 11.49 11.04
CA ASP A 38 -4.27 10.29 11.86
C ASP A 38 -5.74 9.85 11.84
N ALA A 39 -6.68 10.80 11.90
CA ALA A 39 -8.11 10.52 11.79
C ALA A 39 -8.47 9.96 10.40
N LEU A 40 -7.97 10.57 9.34
CA LEU A 40 -8.13 10.07 7.96
C LEU A 40 -7.57 8.65 7.81
N TYR A 41 -6.40 8.37 8.39
CA TYR A 41 -5.80 7.05 8.41
C TYR A 41 -6.67 6.02 9.15
N MET A 42 -7.19 6.38 10.33
CA MET A 42 -8.06 5.48 11.11
C MET A 42 -9.37 5.17 10.37
N LEU A 43 -10.02 6.17 9.77
CA LEU A 43 -11.20 5.97 8.93
C LEU A 43 -10.93 5.07 7.74
N SER A 44 -9.77 5.23 7.07
CA SER A 44 -9.35 4.33 6.00
C SER A 44 -9.24 2.90 6.48
N ARG A 45 -8.56 2.66 7.58
CA ARG A 45 -8.44 1.32 8.15
C ARG A 45 -9.81 0.73 8.45
N MET A 46 -10.68 1.47 9.14
CA MET A 46 -12.04 1.00 9.46
C MET A 46 -12.83 0.65 8.20
N THR A 47 -12.69 1.46 7.13
CA THR A 47 -13.34 1.21 5.83
C THR A 47 -12.83 -0.08 5.19
N PHE A 48 -11.51 -0.22 5.06
CA PHE A 48 -10.90 -1.33 4.32
C PHE A 48 -10.84 -2.64 5.12
N ASP A 49 -10.94 -2.57 6.45
CA ASP A 49 -11.10 -3.73 7.33
C ASP A 49 -12.59 -4.19 7.42
N GLY A 50 -13.51 -3.51 6.73
CA GLY A 50 -14.92 -3.88 6.68
C GLY A 50 -15.69 -3.61 7.98
N GLN A 51 -15.23 -2.65 8.77
CA GLN A 51 -15.84 -2.32 10.06
C GLN A 51 -17.00 -1.32 9.93
N LEU A 52 -17.04 -0.55 8.83
CA LEU A 52 -18.03 0.50 8.62
C LEU A 52 -19.28 -0.03 7.91
N ASN A 53 -20.42 0.55 8.27
CA ASN A 53 -21.67 0.33 7.57
C ASN A 53 -21.71 1.12 6.22
N PRO A 54 -22.66 0.83 5.31
CA PRO A 54 -22.72 1.47 4.00
C PRO A 54 -22.86 3.01 4.05
N GLU A 55 -23.56 3.56 5.06
CA GLU A 55 -23.74 5.02 5.21
C GLU A 55 -22.42 5.68 5.63
N GLN A 56 -21.71 5.07 6.56
CA GLN A 56 -20.38 5.55 7.01
C GLN A 56 -19.36 5.49 5.89
N ILE A 57 -19.39 4.43 5.05
CA ILE A 57 -18.51 4.33 3.88
C ILE A 57 -18.82 5.46 2.89
N GLU A 58 -20.08 5.82 2.67
CA GLU A 58 -20.47 6.94 1.80
C GLU A 58 -19.94 8.27 2.32
N LEU A 59 -20.14 8.55 3.62
CA LEU A 59 -19.61 9.76 4.25
C LEU A 59 -18.09 9.85 4.16
N PHE A 60 -17.40 8.73 4.36
CA PHE A 60 -15.96 8.64 4.19
C PHE A 60 -15.55 8.93 2.74
N TYR A 61 -16.26 8.36 1.75
CA TYR A 61 -15.99 8.62 0.34
C TYR A 61 -16.15 10.11 -0.01
N GLU A 62 -17.25 10.75 0.41
CA GLU A 62 -17.48 12.18 0.18
C GLU A 62 -16.36 13.03 0.78
N LEU A 63 -15.93 12.74 2.00
CA LEU A 63 -14.83 13.41 2.66
C LEU A 63 -13.52 13.25 1.89
N GLN A 64 -13.15 12.02 1.51
CA GLN A 64 -11.94 11.75 0.75
C GLN A 64 -11.97 12.39 -0.64
N ASN A 65 -13.11 12.34 -1.33
CA ASN A 65 -13.28 12.96 -2.63
C ASN A 65 -13.14 14.49 -2.56
N SER A 66 -13.67 15.12 -1.53
CA SER A 66 -13.46 16.54 -1.26
C SER A 66 -11.99 16.85 -1.01
N ALA A 67 -11.33 16.15 -0.09
CA ALA A 67 -9.90 16.35 0.22
C ALA A 67 -9.00 16.10 -1.01
N SER A 68 -9.34 15.14 -1.85
CA SER A 68 -8.61 14.84 -3.09
C SER A 68 -8.66 16.00 -4.11
N SER A 69 -9.72 16.81 -4.09
CA SER A 69 -9.87 18.00 -4.95
C SER A 69 -8.84 19.08 -4.61
N TYR A 70 -8.37 19.11 -3.38
CA TYR A 70 -7.32 20.03 -2.90
C TYR A 70 -5.91 19.43 -2.99
N GLY A 71 -5.73 18.28 -3.66
CA GLY A 71 -4.42 17.67 -3.86
C GLY A 71 -3.89 16.88 -2.65
N ASN A 72 -4.75 16.51 -1.69
CA ASN A 72 -4.30 15.65 -0.60
C ASN A 72 -3.95 14.24 -1.14
N GLY A 73 -2.65 13.89 -1.11
CA GLY A 73 -2.12 12.63 -1.67
C GLY A 73 -2.73 11.39 -1.04
N TYR A 74 -2.96 11.42 0.29
CA TYR A 74 -3.59 10.32 1.01
C TYR A 74 -5.06 10.13 0.60
N ALA A 75 -5.80 11.23 0.45
CA ALA A 75 -7.18 11.19 -0.02
C ALA A 75 -7.27 10.68 -1.48
N LEU A 76 -6.38 11.14 -2.35
CA LEU A 76 -6.27 10.62 -3.72
C LEU A 76 -6.04 9.11 -3.73
N PHE A 77 -5.12 8.61 -2.91
CA PHE A 77 -4.86 7.18 -2.79
C PHE A 77 -6.10 6.41 -2.33
N ASN A 78 -6.81 6.89 -1.30
CA ASN A 78 -8.00 6.25 -0.77
C ASN A 78 -9.17 6.21 -1.77
N VAL A 79 -9.42 7.30 -2.48
CA VAL A 79 -10.44 7.33 -3.55
C VAL A 79 -10.08 6.31 -4.65
N GLY A 80 -8.80 6.26 -5.05
CA GLY A 80 -8.30 5.24 -5.97
C GLY A 80 -8.58 3.82 -5.48
N LEU A 81 -8.32 3.54 -4.21
CA LEU A 81 -8.54 2.23 -3.60
C LEU A 81 -10.04 1.88 -3.50
N MET A 82 -10.91 2.87 -3.25
CA MET A 82 -12.36 2.65 -3.25
C MET A 82 -12.89 2.30 -4.64
N HIS A 83 -12.38 2.94 -5.70
CA HIS A 83 -12.69 2.58 -7.08
C HIS A 83 -12.10 1.22 -7.48
N GLU A 84 -10.89 0.89 -7.01
CA GLU A 84 -10.28 -0.43 -7.26
C GLU A 84 -11.13 -1.56 -6.69
N ARG A 85 -11.70 -1.38 -5.50
CA ARG A 85 -12.44 -2.42 -4.78
C ARG A 85 -13.95 -2.37 -4.98
N GLY A 86 -14.51 -1.26 -5.44
CA GLY A 86 -15.95 -1.04 -5.54
C GLY A 86 -16.61 -0.98 -4.16
N LEU A 87 -16.17 -0.07 -3.28
CA LEU A 87 -16.66 0.02 -1.90
C LEU A 87 -17.81 1.02 -1.77
N GLY A 88 -18.78 0.66 -0.92
CA GLY A 88 -20.00 1.45 -0.70
C GLY A 88 -20.83 1.53 -1.97
N LYS A 89 -21.22 2.73 -2.38
CA LYS A 89 -21.92 2.99 -3.65
C LYS A 89 -20.97 3.22 -4.84
N VAL A 90 -19.66 3.21 -4.59
CA VAL A 90 -18.65 3.41 -5.63
C VAL A 90 -18.58 2.15 -6.50
N LYS A 91 -18.90 2.29 -7.77
CA LYS A 91 -18.76 1.19 -8.72
C LYS A 91 -17.27 0.90 -8.93
N GLN A 92 -16.92 -0.39 -8.93
CA GLN A 92 -15.56 -0.80 -9.27
C GLN A 92 -15.19 -0.30 -10.68
N ASP A 93 -14.09 0.44 -10.76
CA ASP A 93 -13.52 0.96 -12.00
C ASP A 93 -12.01 1.14 -11.86
N ILE A 94 -11.27 0.16 -12.37
CA ILE A 94 -9.79 0.16 -12.29
C ILE A 94 -9.19 1.30 -13.12
N LYS A 95 -9.85 1.73 -14.19
CA LYS A 95 -9.36 2.85 -15.00
C LYS A 95 -9.42 4.17 -14.23
N VAL A 96 -10.48 4.37 -13.45
CA VAL A 96 -10.60 5.52 -12.54
C VAL A 96 -9.58 5.40 -11.42
N ALA A 97 -9.42 4.20 -10.82
CA ALA A 97 -8.41 3.97 -9.79
C ALA A 97 -6.99 4.33 -10.26
N VAL A 98 -6.61 3.93 -11.48
CA VAL A 98 -5.32 4.29 -12.10
C VAL A 98 -5.10 5.81 -12.12
N GLN A 99 -6.11 6.59 -12.54
CA GLN A 99 -6.00 8.05 -12.59
C GLN A 99 -5.76 8.66 -11.20
N TYR A 100 -6.43 8.14 -10.18
CA TYR A 100 -6.24 8.60 -8.81
C TYR A 100 -4.88 8.19 -8.25
N TYR A 101 -4.40 6.98 -8.51
CA TYR A 101 -3.05 6.57 -8.09
C TYR A 101 -1.95 7.38 -8.79
N GLU A 102 -2.09 7.68 -10.09
CA GLU A 102 -1.13 8.53 -10.80
C GLU A 102 -1.09 9.95 -10.22
N ARG A 103 -2.22 10.50 -9.79
CA ARG A 103 -2.26 11.79 -9.08
C ARG A 103 -1.65 11.67 -7.68
N ALA A 104 -1.98 10.62 -6.92
CA ALA A 104 -1.43 10.38 -5.59
C ALA A 104 0.11 10.29 -5.60
N ILE A 105 0.69 9.64 -6.62
CA ILE A 105 2.14 9.57 -6.81
C ILE A 105 2.75 10.97 -7.01
N LYS A 106 2.09 11.86 -7.73
CA LYS A 106 2.56 13.24 -7.94
C LYS A 106 2.55 14.06 -6.64
N GLU A 107 1.65 13.71 -5.72
CA GLU A 107 1.57 14.28 -4.37
C GLU A 107 2.38 13.45 -3.35
N GLU A 108 3.42 12.76 -3.81
CA GLU A 108 4.38 11.99 -3.00
C GLU A 108 3.77 10.85 -2.17
N MET A 109 2.55 10.39 -2.49
CA MET A 109 1.93 9.25 -1.83
C MET A 109 2.53 7.93 -2.35
N HIS A 110 3.59 7.47 -1.70
CA HIS A 110 4.41 6.35 -2.17
C HIS A 110 3.69 4.99 -2.16
N ASP A 111 2.66 4.82 -1.33
CA ASP A 111 1.86 3.58 -1.29
C ASP A 111 1.14 3.31 -2.63
N ALA A 112 0.84 4.37 -3.39
CA ALA A 112 0.20 4.25 -4.69
C ALA A 112 1.08 3.53 -5.74
N PHE A 113 2.41 3.55 -5.60
CA PHE A 113 3.32 2.79 -6.48
C PHE A 113 3.04 1.30 -6.45
N CYS A 114 2.75 0.74 -5.27
CA CYS A 114 2.47 -0.68 -5.12
C CYS A 114 1.18 -1.08 -5.86
N ASN A 115 0.09 -0.35 -5.62
CA ASN A 115 -1.20 -0.68 -6.21
C ASN A 115 -1.19 -0.48 -7.73
N LEU A 116 -0.68 0.66 -8.20
CA LEU A 116 -0.57 0.94 -9.62
C LEU A 116 0.37 -0.06 -10.32
N GLY A 117 1.48 -0.39 -9.69
CA GLY A 117 2.42 -1.39 -10.18
C GLY A 117 1.79 -2.78 -10.31
N ASN A 118 0.99 -3.21 -9.33
CA ASN A 118 0.26 -4.47 -9.39
C ASN A 118 -0.80 -4.47 -10.50
N ILE A 119 -1.53 -3.37 -10.70
CA ILE A 119 -2.53 -3.26 -11.78
C ILE A 119 -1.86 -3.52 -13.13
N TYR A 120 -0.73 -2.87 -13.42
CA TYR A 120 -0.03 -3.07 -14.68
C TYR A 120 0.69 -4.42 -14.77
N ALA A 121 1.46 -4.82 -13.74
CA ALA A 121 2.26 -6.04 -13.78
C ALA A 121 1.42 -7.31 -13.84
N LEU A 122 0.34 -7.37 -13.06
CA LEU A 122 -0.54 -8.54 -12.97
C LEU A 122 -1.71 -8.49 -13.96
N GLY A 123 -1.94 -7.33 -14.61
CA GLY A 123 -3.04 -7.14 -15.54
C GLY A 123 -4.41 -7.09 -14.86
N LEU A 124 -4.50 -6.59 -13.63
CA LEU A 124 -5.75 -6.55 -12.85
C LEU A 124 -6.81 -5.64 -13.46
N GLY A 125 -6.41 -4.74 -14.38
CA GLY A 125 -7.31 -3.79 -15.03
C GLY A 125 -7.79 -4.19 -16.43
N MET A 126 -7.45 -5.38 -16.94
CA MET A 126 -7.72 -5.75 -18.34
C MET A 126 -9.22 -5.71 -18.68
N GLU A 127 -10.09 -6.18 -17.78
CA GLU A 127 -11.55 -6.14 -17.96
C GLU A 127 -12.13 -4.71 -17.91
N HIS A 128 -11.37 -3.77 -17.36
CA HIS A 128 -11.70 -2.34 -17.26
C HIS A 128 -11.00 -1.48 -18.34
N GLY A 129 -10.42 -2.11 -19.36
CA GLY A 129 -9.75 -1.40 -20.46
C GLY A 129 -8.37 -0.83 -20.10
N VAL A 130 -7.73 -1.32 -19.03
CA VAL A 130 -6.34 -1.04 -18.67
C VAL A 130 -5.49 -2.26 -19.08
N PRO A 131 -4.71 -2.16 -20.16
CA PRO A 131 -3.91 -3.30 -20.62
C PRO A 131 -2.79 -3.64 -19.63
N ARG A 132 -2.41 -4.93 -19.59
CA ARG A 132 -1.20 -5.33 -18.88
C ARG A 132 0.02 -4.67 -19.50
N ASP A 133 0.86 -4.11 -18.67
CA ASP A 133 2.21 -3.64 -19.02
C ASP A 133 3.17 -4.06 -17.92
N ILE A 134 3.79 -5.22 -18.11
CA ILE A 134 4.66 -5.84 -17.11
C ILE A 134 5.89 -4.96 -16.81
N PHE A 135 6.42 -4.26 -17.81
CA PHE A 135 7.63 -3.44 -17.63
C PHE A 135 7.30 -2.16 -16.85
N LYS A 136 6.22 -1.46 -17.22
CA LYS A 136 5.70 -0.32 -16.44
C LYS A 136 5.36 -0.74 -15.01
N GLY A 137 4.73 -1.91 -14.85
CA GLY A 137 4.40 -2.47 -13.54
C GLY A 137 5.64 -2.73 -12.68
N LEU A 138 6.68 -3.35 -13.25
CA LEU A 138 7.94 -3.62 -12.54
C LEU A 138 8.67 -2.32 -12.16
N GLU A 139 8.68 -1.30 -13.03
CA GLU A 139 9.28 0.00 -12.72
C GLU A 139 8.57 0.66 -11.51
N LEU A 140 7.24 0.68 -11.51
CA LEU A 140 6.46 1.22 -10.40
C LEU A 140 6.67 0.44 -9.10
N LEU A 141 6.66 -0.90 -9.17
CA LEU A 141 6.94 -1.75 -8.02
C LEU A 141 8.36 -1.55 -7.49
N ALA A 142 9.36 -1.36 -8.35
CA ALA A 142 10.73 -1.07 -7.94
C ALA A 142 10.80 0.23 -7.13
N LYS A 143 10.17 1.31 -7.62
CA LYS A 143 10.03 2.57 -6.87
C LYS A 143 9.32 2.35 -5.53
N GLY A 144 8.22 1.61 -5.52
CA GLY A 144 7.54 1.27 -4.27
C GLY A 144 8.45 0.54 -3.27
N ALA A 145 9.27 -0.39 -3.74
CA ALA A 145 10.23 -1.12 -2.90
C ALA A 145 11.34 -0.19 -2.35
N GLU A 146 11.83 0.75 -3.16
CA GLU A 146 12.80 1.79 -2.74
C GLU A 146 12.23 2.67 -1.61
N PHE A 147 10.94 2.99 -1.64
CA PHE A 147 10.24 3.69 -0.57
C PHE A 147 9.80 2.77 0.58
N GLY A 148 10.24 1.52 0.60
CA GLY A 148 10.02 0.59 1.69
C GLY A 148 8.71 -0.20 1.64
N SER A 149 8.05 -0.28 0.47
CA SER A 149 6.91 -1.17 0.30
C SER A 149 7.35 -2.63 0.25
N ARG A 150 7.17 -3.33 1.36
CA ARG A 150 7.44 -4.78 1.44
C ARG A 150 6.58 -5.59 0.47
N GLN A 151 5.37 -5.11 0.16
CA GLN A 151 4.48 -5.78 -0.79
C GLN A 151 5.02 -5.66 -2.22
N SER A 152 5.54 -4.48 -2.61
CA SER A 152 6.16 -4.29 -3.92
C SER A 152 7.35 -5.22 -4.11
N ALA A 153 8.25 -5.28 -3.13
CA ALA A 153 9.39 -6.20 -3.18
C ALA A 153 8.95 -7.66 -3.29
N PHE A 154 7.94 -8.07 -2.51
CA PHE A 154 7.39 -9.43 -2.59
C PHE A 154 6.80 -9.74 -3.98
N THR A 155 6.04 -8.81 -4.56
CA THR A 155 5.47 -9.00 -5.91
C THR A 155 6.57 -9.17 -6.96
N ILE A 156 7.61 -8.32 -6.95
CA ILE A 156 8.73 -8.44 -7.90
C ILE A 156 9.44 -9.80 -7.73
N GLY A 157 9.76 -10.17 -6.50
CA GLY A 157 10.41 -11.45 -6.22
C GLY A 157 9.59 -12.65 -6.69
N SER A 158 8.27 -12.58 -6.53
CA SER A 158 7.34 -13.62 -6.99
C SER A 158 7.26 -13.69 -8.52
N LEU A 159 7.26 -12.55 -9.22
CA LEU A 159 7.23 -12.50 -10.69
C LEU A 159 8.50 -13.12 -11.28
N TYR A 160 9.68 -12.76 -10.79
CA TYR A 160 10.94 -13.36 -11.24
C TYR A 160 11.06 -14.83 -10.84
N GLY A 161 10.55 -15.22 -9.67
CA GLY A 161 10.60 -16.60 -9.21
C GLY A 161 9.72 -17.55 -10.02
N LYS A 162 8.53 -17.09 -10.42
CA LYS A 162 7.59 -17.90 -11.23
C LYS A 162 7.99 -17.97 -12.70
N GLY A 163 8.48 -16.87 -13.27
CA GLY A 163 8.81 -16.83 -14.70
C GLY A 163 7.61 -16.91 -15.65
N GLU A 164 6.39 -16.58 -15.16
CA GLU A 164 5.15 -16.72 -15.97
C GLU A 164 5.00 -15.62 -17.02
N PHE A 165 5.35 -14.37 -16.66
CA PHE A 165 5.16 -13.19 -17.52
C PHE A 165 6.47 -12.55 -17.98
N ILE A 166 7.56 -12.89 -17.32
CA ILE A 166 8.92 -12.48 -17.61
C ILE A 166 9.84 -13.69 -17.47
N PRO A 167 11.01 -13.73 -18.12
CA PRO A 167 11.97 -14.81 -17.89
C PRO A 167 12.30 -14.99 -16.43
N GLN A 168 12.35 -16.21 -15.96
CA GLN A 168 12.74 -16.54 -14.59
C GLN A 168 14.16 -16.02 -14.32
N ASP A 169 14.35 -15.38 -13.17
CA ASP A 169 15.63 -14.89 -12.71
C ASP A 169 15.77 -15.19 -11.21
N LYS A 170 16.50 -16.23 -10.89
CA LYS A 170 16.66 -16.73 -9.53
C LYS A 170 17.34 -15.73 -8.61
N SER A 171 18.36 -15.01 -9.12
CA SER A 171 19.08 -13.99 -8.37
C SER A 171 18.17 -12.84 -7.98
N LYS A 172 17.43 -12.29 -8.94
CA LYS A 172 16.45 -11.23 -8.66
C LYS A 172 15.32 -11.72 -7.76
N ALA A 173 14.82 -12.93 -7.99
CA ALA A 173 13.80 -13.52 -7.12
C ALA A 173 14.27 -13.59 -5.67
N PHE A 174 15.47 -14.13 -5.43
CA PHE A 174 16.04 -14.24 -4.11
C PHE A 174 16.24 -12.85 -3.46
N TYR A 175 16.88 -11.91 -4.19
CA TYR A 175 17.11 -10.56 -3.70
C TYR A 175 15.83 -9.87 -3.23
N PHE A 176 14.79 -9.84 -4.06
CA PHE A 176 13.55 -9.14 -3.72
C PHE A 176 12.74 -9.87 -2.64
N LEU A 177 12.76 -11.21 -2.60
CA LEU A 177 12.14 -11.97 -1.51
C LEU A 177 12.88 -11.73 -0.17
N ALA A 178 14.21 -11.70 -0.19
CA ALA A 178 15.01 -11.39 0.99
C ALA A 178 14.77 -9.96 1.49
N LEU A 179 14.70 -8.98 0.59
CA LEU A 179 14.37 -7.61 0.93
C LEU A 179 12.98 -7.49 1.55
N ALA A 180 11.95 -8.11 0.94
CA ALA A 180 10.60 -8.14 1.49
C ALA A 180 10.54 -8.81 2.88
N ALA A 181 11.25 -9.93 3.07
CA ALA A 181 11.32 -10.64 4.33
C ALA A 181 11.96 -9.78 5.44
N LYS A 182 13.03 -9.04 5.12
CA LYS A 182 13.67 -8.08 6.04
C LYS A 182 12.75 -6.94 6.42
N MET A 183 11.96 -6.45 5.49
CA MET A 183 10.91 -5.45 5.75
C MET A 183 9.69 -6.02 6.50
N GLY A 184 9.73 -7.27 6.94
CA GLY A 184 8.68 -7.90 7.74
C GLY A 184 7.50 -8.46 6.94
N HIS A 185 7.68 -8.81 5.66
CA HIS A 185 6.64 -9.48 4.89
C HIS A 185 6.60 -10.98 5.22
N GLU A 186 5.60 -11.43 5.97
CA GLU A 186 5.54 -12.80 6.50
C GLU A 186 5.49 -13.88 5.41
N GLN A 187 4.74 -13.64 4.34
CA GLN A 187 4.69 -14.59 3.23
C GLN A 187 6.04 -14.67 2.50
N ALA A 188 6.78 -13.55 2.39
CA ALA A 188 8.11 -13.55 1.78
C ALA A 188 9.08 -14.41 2.60
N LYS A 189 9.03 -14.36 3.93
CA LYS A 189 9.85 -15.23 4.80
C LYS A 189 9.62 -16.71 4.50
N ARG A 190 8.34 -17.11 4.36
CA ARG A 190 7.97 -18.51 4.05
C ARG A 190 8.43 -18.92 2.66
N VAL A 191 8.17 -18.06 1.65
CA VAL A 191 8.56 -18.33 0.26
C VAL A 191 10.08 -18.39 0.12
N LEU A 192 10.83 -17.54 0.81
CA LEU A 192 12.30 -17.55 0.79
C LEU A 192 12.88 -18.87 1.32
N ILE A 193 12.31 -19.43 2.38
CA ILE A 193 12.70 -20.74 2.91
C ILE A 193 12.49 -21.84 1.87
N ILE A 194 11.29 -21.86 1.24
CA ILE A 194 10.96 -22.83 0.20
C ILE A 194 11.91 -22.68 -1.00
N PHE A 195 12.16 -21.42 -1.40
CA PHE A 195 13.07 -21.10 -2.52
C PHE A 195 14.50 -21.59 -2.23
N ALA A 196 15.04 -21.34 -1.03
CA ALA A 196 16.36 -21.80 -0.63
C ALA A 196 16.47 -23.34 -0.61
N HIS A 197 15.42 -24.03 -0.18
CA HIS A 197 15.38 -25.49 -0.22
C HIS A 197 15.34 -26.04 -1.66
N ALA A 198 14.57 -25.44 -2.53
CA ALA A 198 14.45 -25.84 -3.93
C ALA A 198 15.76 -25.63 -4.72
N HIS A 199 16.59 -24.67 -4.30
CA HIS A 199 17.86 -24.32 -4.92
C HIS A 199 19.07 -24.65 -4.02
N LYS A 200 18.98 -25.75 -3.27
CA LYS A 200 20.04 -26.21 -2.40
C LYS A 200 21.34 -26.47 -3.19
N GLY A 201 22.40 -25.77 -2.81
CA GLY A 201 23.70 -25.81 -3.47
C GLY A 201 23.99 -24.63 -4.41
N GLU A 202 23.02 -23.76 -4.69
CA GLU A 202 23.24 -22.46 -5.30
C GLU A 202 23.65 -21.45 -4.21
N ASN A 203 24.55 -20.52 -4.53
CA ASN A 203 25.02 -19.49 -3.61
C ASN A 203 24.29 -18.15 -3.92
N PHE A 204 23.64 -17.59 -2.91
CA PHE A 204 22.91 -16.32 -2.97
C PHE A 204 23.44 -15.30 -1.94
N ASP A 205 24.70 -15.43 -1.49
CA ASP A 205 25.28 -14.54 -0.48
C ASP A 205 25.33 -13.09 -0.98
N ALA A 206 25.68 -12.88 -2.26
CA ALA A 206 25.73 -11.55 -2.87
C ALA A 206 24.35 -10.86 -2.89
N GLU A 207 23.30 -11.62 -3.21
CA GLU A 207 21.92 -11.12 -3.21
C GLU A 207 21.43 -10.81 -1.79
N MET A 208 21.84 -11.64 -0.80
CA MET A 208 21.53 -11.39 0.59
C MET A 208 22.22 -10.12 1.10
N ASP A 209 23.50 -9.92 0.77
CA ASP A 209 24.26 -8.72 1.13
C ASP A 209 23.67 -7.47 0.45
N ALA A 210 23.31 -7.56 -0.81
CA ALA A 210 22.62 -6.48 -1.51
C ALA A 210 21.28 -6.12 -0.85
N ALA A 211 20.49 -7.12 -0.43
CA ALA A 211 19.24 -6.92 0.30
C ALA A 211 19.46 -6.29 1.69
N ASN A 212 20.57 -6.63 2.39
CA ASN A 212 20.95 -6.00 3.66
C ASN A 212 21.26 -4.51 3.47
N VAL A 213 22.04 -4.18 2.45
CA VAL A 213 22.40 -2.78 2.12
C VAL A 213 21.16 -1.97 1.74
N ALA A 214 20.29 -2.52 0.89
CA ALA A 214 19.05 -1.85 0.48
C ALA A 214 18.12 -1.60 1.68
N PHE A 215 17.96 -2.60 2.55
CA PHE A 215 17.15 -2.46 3.78
C PHE A 215 17.71 -1.37 4.70
N GLY A 216 19.02 -1.32 4.91
CA GLY A 216 19.66 -0.27 5.72
C GLY A 216 19.41 1.14 5.17
N LYS A 217 19.43 1.33 3.86
CA LYS A 217 19.09 2.61 3.22
C LYS A 217 17.64 3.00 3.48
N ILE A 218 16.70 2.07 3.35
CA ILE A 218 15.26 2.30 3.60
C ILE A 218 15.03 2.69 5.06
N GLU A 219 15.64 1.99 6.03
CA GLU A 219 15.51 2.31 7.45
C GLU A 219 16.09 3.70 7.79
N ASN A 220 17.20 4.07 7.19
CA ASN A 220 17.77 5.41 7.36
C ASN A 220 16.83 6.50 6.80
N MET A 221 16.23 6.31 5.64
CA MET A 221 15.23 7.25 5.11
C MET A 221 14.02 7.38 6.05
N ARG A 222 13.46 6.27 6.53
CA ARG A 222 12.34 6.28 7.47
C ARG A 222 12.66 7.03 8.77
N THR A 223 13.90 6.93 9.24
CA THR A 223 14.35 7.65 10.44
C THR A 223 14.42 9.14 10.19
N LEU A 224 14.92 9.57 9.02
CA LEU A 224 14.97 10.99 8.63
C LEU A 224 13.57 11.60 8.51
N TYR A 225 12.62 10.91 7.91
CA TYR A 225 11.22 11.37 7.78
C TYR A 225 10.44 11.43 9.12
N LYS A 226 10.86 10.66 10.13
CA LYS A 226 10.26 10.75 11.48
C LYS A 226 10.80 11.91 12.31
N CYS A 227 11.89 12.54 11.89
CA CYS A 227 12.53 13.68 12.57
C CYS A 227 12.12 15.06 11.98
N ILE A 228 11.28 15.07 10.94
CA ILE A 228 10.69 16.27 10.33
C ILE A 228 9.21 16.34 10.75
#